data_abbce0be852050479c4d899881bf3736
#
_entry.id   abbce0be852050479c4d899881bf3736
#
_cell.length_a   1.000
_cell.length_b   1.000
_cell.length_c   1.000
_cell.angle_alpha   90.00
_cell.angle_beta   90.00
_cell.angle_gamma   90.00
#
_symmetry.space_group_name_H-M   'P 1'
#
loop_
_entity.id
_entity.type
_entity.pdbx_description
1 polymer ?
#
loop_
_entity_poly.entity_id
_entity_poly.type
_entity_poly.pdbx_seq_one_letter_code
_entity_poly.pdbx_strand_id
1 'polypeptide(L)'
;SSLSVSCMKYEYDPDDITITELMSSIINKKTVDFKTAVHHNEPNNIDYIPATITLSGIEVDLCRTRCCEMVLKRVISNYIGCYDYIIIDCPPSLSNLLYNALSAADMVLIPVLAQEMALSGIPLLLDSIDDIHEYANPDLEILGVFATWTEKNNTMSAEVIESIKAAFKDKYLGSISKSKAAQDSSREGIALCNYKISSTNKYKNMLADEYRVITDKIECVTVTH
;
A
#
# COMPACT_ATOMS: atom_id res chain seq x y z
N SER A 1 1.72 -1.90 12.43
CA SER A 1 0.98 -2.37 11.30
C SER A 1 1.50 -3.70 10.80
N SER A 2 0.72 -4.35 9.93
CA SER A 2 1.04 -5.71 9.50
C SER A 2 2.28 -5.78 8.61
N LEU A 3 2.52 -4.80 7.75
CA LEU A 3 3.68 -4.78 6.85
C LEU A 3 5.00 -4.75 7.64
N SER A 4 5.17 -3.80 8.55
CA SER A 4 6.42 -3.65 9.32
C SER A 4 6.75 -4.89 10.13
N VAL A 5 5.78 -5.44 10.86
CA VAL A 5 6.01 -6.61 11.73
C VAL A 5 6.08 -7.91 10.95
N SER A 6 5.15 -8.13 10.00
CA SER A 6 5.05 -9.43 9.32
C SER A 6 6.03 -9.56 8.15
N CYS A 7 6.13 -8.54 7.30
CA CYS A 7 6.92 -8.61 6.07
C CYS A 7 8.35 -8.11 6.26
N MET A 8 8.56 -7.06 7.08
CA MET A 8 9.88 -6.48 7.29
C MET A 8 10.59 -7.02 8.54
N LYS A 9 9.92 -7.86 9.33
CA LYS A 9 10.46 -8.40 10.59
C LYS A 9 10.93 -7.31 11.56
N TYR A 10 10.25 -6.19 11.55
CA TYR A 10 10.54 -5.10 12.45
C TYR A 10 10.29 -5.52 13.90
N GLU A 11 11.31 -5.42 14.73
CA GLU A 11 11.24 -5.58 16.17
C GLU A 11 11.08 -4.19 16.78
N TYR A 12 10.03 -4.02 17.59
CA TYR A 12 9.73 -2.72 18.19
C TYR A 12 10.82 -2.29 19.19
N ASP A 13 11.42 -1.14 18.93
CA ASP A 13 12.28 -0.43 19.86
C ASP A 13 11.56 0.87 20.29
N PRO A 14 11.39 1.14 21.62
CA PRO A 14 10.78 2.36 22.09
C PRO A 14 11.52 3.65 21.68
N ASP A 15 12.79 3.57 21.38
CA ASP A 15 13.62 4.70 20.96
C ASP A 15 13.60 4.93 19.44
N ASP A 16 13.02 4.02 18.67
CA ASP A 16 12.90 4.15 17.21
C ASP A 16 11.93 5.27 16.82
N ILE A 17 12.31 6.00 15.78
CA ILE A 17 11.45 6.98 15.13
C ILE A 17 10.62 6.24 14.07
N THR A 18 9.31 6.17 14.28
CA THR A 18 8.35 5.57 13.38
C THR A 18 7.56 6.61 12.61
N ILE A 19 6.67 6.20 11.72
CA ILE A 19 5.78 7.13 11.03
C ILE A 19 4.91 7.94 12.01
N THR A 20 4.60 7.39 13.20
CA THR A 20 3.85 8.08 14.25
C THR A 20 4.61 9.30 14.77
N GLU A 21 5.88 9.15 15.10
CA GLU A 21 6.74 10.22 15.59
C GLU A 21 6.96 11.27 14.50
N LEU A 22 7.14 10.87 13.25
CA LEU A 22 7.27 11.81 12.12
C LEU A 22 6.02 12.65 11.94
N MET A 23 4.82 12.04 11.89
CA MET A 23 3.55 12.76 11.77
C MET A 23 3.31 13.66 12.99
N SER A 24 3.57 13.15 14.19
CA SER A 24 3.46 13.92 15.45
C SER A 24 4.39 15.13 15.45
N SER A 25 5.60 15.00 14.89
CA SER A 25 6.56 16.11 14.78
C SER A 25 6.02 17.26 13.93
N ILE A 26 5.39 16.93 12.79
CA ILE A 26 4.74 17.92 11.91
C ILE A 26 3.57 18.61 12.64
N ILE A 27 2.70 17.84 13.31
CA ILE A 27 1.55 18.37 14.05
C ILE A 27 2.01 19.33 15.15
N ASN A 28 2.99 18.92 15.94
CA ASN A 28 3.48 19.65 17.12
C ASN A 28 4.61 20.64 16.79
N LYS A 29 5.00 20.77 15.51
CA LYS A 29 6.12 21.65 15.06
C LYS A 29 7.43 21.36 15.80
N LYS A 30 7.71 20.09 16.04
CA LYS A 30 8.96 19.62 16.65
C LYS A 30 9.96 19.27 15.56
N THR A 31 11.25 19.45 15.86
CA THR A 31 12.33 19.05 14.97
C THR A 31 12.66 17.57 15.23
N VAL A 32 12.67 16.78 14.16
CA VAL A 32 13.07 15.35 14.15
C VAL A 32 14.03 15.15 12.99
N ASP A 33 15.03 14.32 13.17
CA ASP A 33 15.86 13.89 12.02
C ASP A 33 15.10 12.82 11.24
N PHE A 34 14.56 13.18 10.08
CA PHE A 34 13.78 12.30 9.22
C PHE A 34 14.60 11.10 8.70
N LYS A 35 15.93 11.22 8.62
CA LYS A 35 16.77 10.12 8.13
C LYS A 35 16.86 8.96 9.11
N THR A 36 16.74 9.23 10.41
CA THR A 36 16.82 8.20 11.45
C THR A 36 15.58 7.29 11.50
N ALA A 37 14.49 7.68 10.84
CA ALA A 37 13.28 6.86 10.75
C ALA A 37 13.35 5.78 9.65
N VAL A 38 14.36 5.85 8.77
CA VAL A 38 14.50 4.92 7.65
C VAL A 38 15.31 3.70 8.07
N HIS A 39 14.70 2.54 7.96
CA HIS A 39 15.32 1.24 8.19
C HIS A 39 15.56 0.54 6.87
N HIS A 40 16.65 -0.21 6.76
CA HIS A 40 16.94 -1.03 5.59
C HIS A 40 16.59 -2.50 5.84
N ASN A 41 15.87 -3.12 4.92
CA ASN A 41 15.57 -4.55 4.95
C ASN A 41 16.47 -5.29 3.95
N GLU A 42 17.59 -5.83 4.45
CA GLU A 42 18.59 -6.54 3.64
C GLU A 42 18.03 -7.68 2.78
N PRO A 43 17.13 -8.58 3.29
CA PRO A 43 16.63 -9.70 2.50
C PRO A 43 15.85 -9.25 1.25
N ASN A 44 15.23 -8.10 1.29
CA ASN A 44 14.39 -7.58 0.22
C ASN A 44 15.03 -6.40 -0.53
N ASN A 45 16.14 -5.87 -0.01
CA ASN A 45 16.83 -4.69 -0.53
C ASN A 45 15.88 -3.49 -0.71
N ILE A 46 15.13 -3.20 0.33
CA ILE A 46 14.20 -2.06 0.37
C ILE A 46 14.36 -1.28 1.68
N ASP A 47 14.17 0.03 1.58
CA ASP A 47 14.09 0.89 2.74
C ASP A 47 12.62 1.03 3.17
N TYR A 48 12.38 1.19 4.47
CA TYR A 48 11.03 1.35 5.00
C TYR A 48 11.02 2.22 6.26
N ILE A 49 9.90 2.87 6.48
CA ILE A 49 9.60 3.57 7.74
C ILE A 49 8.62 2.70 8.51
N PRO A 50 8.95 2.25 9.73
CA PRO A 50 8.08 1.37 10.47
C PRO A 50 6.81 2.09 10.94
N ALA A 51 5.71 1.33 11.00
CA ALA A 51 4.48 1.74 11.63
C ALA A 51 4.12 0.75 12.74
N THR A 52 3.78 1.27 13.90
CA THR A 52 3.42 0.49 15.07
C THR A 52 1.94 0.69 15.43
N ILE A 53 1.48 0.01 16.48
CA ILE A 53 0.12 0.17 16.98
C ILE A 53 -0.17 1.60 17.46
N THR A 54 0.87 2.36 17.81
CA THR A 54 0.75 3.75 18.24
C THR A 54 0.20 4.68 17.17
N LEU A 55 0.32 4.28 15.87
CA LEU A 55 -0.21 5.05 14.75
C LEU A 55 -1.73 5.28 14.84
N SER A 56 -2.49 4.37 15.45
CA SER A 56 -3.93 4.57 15.66
C SER A 56 -4.22 5.75 16.60
N GLY A 57 -3.30 6.08 17.49
CA GLY A 57 -3.43 7.23 18.40
C GLY A 57 -3.31 8.59 17.70
N ILE A 58 -2.60 8.65 16.56
CA ILE A 58 -2.40 9.90 15.81
C ILE A 58 -3.71 10.43 15.20
N GLU A 59 -4.71 9.57 14.98
CA GLU A 59 -6.01 9.99 14.45
C GLU A 59 -6.70 11.03 15.31
N VAL A 60 -6.54 10.94 16.63
CA VAL A 60 -7.09 11.92 17.59
C VAL A 60 -6.41 13.28 17.42
N ASP A 61 -5.10 13.28 17.21
CA ASP A 61 -4.32 14.51 17.02
C ASP A 61 -4.63 15.12 15.65
N LEU A 62 -4.80 14.28 14.62
CA LEU A 62 -5.22 14.72 13.28
C LEU A 62 -6.58 15.43 13.32
N CYS A 63 -7.58 14.89 14.05
CA CYS A 63 -8.90 15.52 14.18
C CYS A 63 -8.86 16.95 14.75
N ARG A 64 -7.81 17.30 15.48
CA ARG A 64 -7.62 18.62 16.10
C ARG A 64 -6.69 19.53 15.30
N THR A 65 -6.10 19.01 14.23
CA THR A 65 -5.09 19.68 13.42
C THR A 65 -5.74 20.35 12.20
N ARG A 66 -5.36 21.59 11.90
CA ARG A 66 -5.76 22.24 10.65
C ARG A 66 -5.04 21.61 9.47
N CYS A 67 -5.74 21.41 8.36
CA CYS A 67 -5.21 20.71 7.17
C CYS A 67 -4.60 19.35 7.56
N CYS A 68 -5.36 18.59 8.34
CA CYS A 68 -4.91 17.31 8.89
C CYS A 68 -4.58 16.29 7.81
N GLU A 69 -5.21 16.39 6.64
CA GLU A 69 -4.98 15.57 5.45
C GLU A 69 -3.61 15.77 4.81
N MET A 70 -2.93 16.88 5.12
CA MET A 70 -1.64 17.25 4.53
C MET A 70 -0.41 16.84 5.38
N VAL A 71 -0.62 16.22 6.53
CA VAL A 71 0.47 15.92 7.47
C VAL A 71 1.46 14.92 6.88
N LEU A 72 0.97 13.83 6.29
CA LEU A 72 1.83 12.82 5.67
C LEU A 72 2.56 13.37 4.43
N LYS A 73 1.90 14.20 3.62
CA LYS A 73 2.55 14.87 2.48
C LYS A 73 3.78 15.68 2.92
N ARG A 74 3.69 16.36 4.07
CA ARG A 74 4.82 17.10 4.65
C ARG A 74 5.92 16.18 5.16
N VAL A 75 5.58 15.00 5.67
CA VAL A 75 6.58 13.98 6.03
C VAL A 75 7.29 13.50 4.78
N ILE A 76 6.55 13.06 3.76
CA ILE A 76 7.08 12.49 2.51
C ILE A 76 7.96 13.50 1.75
N SER A 77 7.65 14.80 1.82
CA SER A 77 8.43 15.84 1.16
C SER A 77 9.92 15.84 1.54
N ASN A 78 10.28 15.27 2.69
CA ASN A 78 11.69 15.13 3.12
C ASN A 78 12.43 14.00 2.40
N TYR A 79 11.73 13.13 1.67
CA TYR A 79 12.28 11.95 0.99
C TYR A 79 12.17 12.04 -0.54
N ILE A 80 11.51 13.08 -1.06
CA ILE A 80 11.39 13.33 -2.52
C ILE A 80 12.78 13.46 -3.13
N GLY A 81 13.02 12.73 -4.22
CA GLY A 81 14.32 12.66 -4.90
C GLY A 81 15.34 11.71 -4.27
N CYS A 82 15.00 11.06 -3.15
CA CYS A 82 15.82 10.00 -2.56
C CYS A 82 15.49 8.60 -3.12
N TYR A 83 14.27 8.43 -3.63
CA TYR A 83 13.73 7.14 -4.09
C TYR A 83 13.02 7.32 -5.43
N ASP A 84 13.05 6.28 -6.27
CA ASP A 84 12.28 6.22 -7.52
C ASP A 84 10.79 6.02 -7.23
N TYR A 85 10.46 5.25 -6.18
CA TYR A 85 9.09 4.98 -5.75
C TYR A 85 8.98 5.06 -4.22
N ILE A 86 7.89 5.66 -3.75
CA ILE A 86 7.48 5.65 -2.33
C ILE A 86 6.11 4.97 -2.27
N ILE A 87 6.03 3.80 -1.62
CA ILE A 87 4.80 3.02 -1.48
C ILE A 87 4.22 3.24 -0.09
N ILE A 88 2.96 3.68 -0.04
CA ILE A 88 2.21 3.90 1.20
C ILE A 88 1.24 2.73 1.42
N ASP A 89 1.53 1.87 2.41
CA ASP A 89 0.62 0.81 2.83
C ASP A 89 -0.47 1.37 3.73
N CYS A 90 -1.71 1.34 3.26
CA CYS A 90 -2.86 1.95 3.93
C CYS A 90 -3.62 0.96 4.81
N PRO A 91 -4.21 1.40 5.95
CA PRO A 91 -5.13 0.57 6.70
C PRO A 91 -6.44 0.35 5.91
N PRO A 92 -7.15 -0.77 6.15
CA PRO A 92 -8.40 -1.08 5.44
C PRO A 92 -9.60 -0.30 6.00
N SER A 93 -9.44 0.97 6.29
CA SER A 93 -10.47 1.83 6.88
C SER A 93 -10.49 3.20 6.21
N LEU A 94 -11.67 3.76 6.04
CA LEU A 94 -11.86 5.14 5.57
C LEU A 94 -11.64 6.09 6.74
N SER A 95 -10.39 6.42 7.00
CA SER A 95 -9.97 7.21 8.17
C SER A 95 -9.08 8.37 7.76
N ASN A 96 -8.75 9.27 8.70
CA ASN A 96 -7.81 10.36 8.45
C ASN A 96 -6.43 9.87 7.97
N LEU A 97 -6.04 8.64 8.29
CA LEU A 97 -4.80 8.05 7.77
C LEU A 97 -4.91 7.75 6.27
N LEU A 98 -6.06 7.24 5.81
CA LEU A 98 -6.30 7.06 4.38
C LEU A 98 -6.30 8.42 3.65
N TYR A 99 -7.00 9.42 4.17
CA TYR A 99 -7.02 10.76 3.56
C TYR A 99 -5.62 11.38 3.50
N ASN A 100 -4.77 11.17 4.52
CA ASN A 100 -3.37 11.57 4.47
C ASN A 100 -2.58 10.84 3.38
N ALA A 101 -2.80 9.55 3.20
CA ALA A 101 -2.14 8.77 2.16
C ALA A 101 -2.54 9.25 0.75
N LEU A 102 -3.85 9.43 0.51
CA LEU A 102 -4.38 9.92 -0.76
C LEU A 102 -3.92 11.36 -1.07
N SER A 103 -3.85 12.23 -0.05
CA SER A 103 -3.36 13.60 -0.23
C SER A 103 -1.88 13.67 -0.54
N ALA A 104 -1.10 12.67 -0.12
CA ALA A 104 0.35 12.62 -0.31
C ALA A 104 0.77 11.88 -1.59
N ALA A 105 -0.08 11.00 -2.12
CA ALA A 105 0.23 10.15 -3.25
C ALA A 105 0.01 10.87 -4.60
N ASP A 106 0.77 10.46 -5.61
CA ASP A 106 0.51 10.83 -7.00
C ASP A 106 -0.49 9.85 -7.62
N MET A 107 -0.43 8.58 -7.22
CA MET A 107 -1.25 7.50 -7.81
C MET A 107 -1.79 6.54 -6.76
N VAL A 108 -2.97 5.98 -7.03
CA VAL A 108 -3.63 4.96 -6.19
C VAL A 108 -3.69 3.63 -6.91
N LEU A 109 -3.15 2.59 -6.27
CA LEU A 109 -3.28 1.21 -6.70
C LEU A 109 -4.28 0.48 -5.79
N ILE A 110 -5.33 -0.11 -6.35
CA ILE A 110 -6.45 -0.68 -5.59
C ILE A 110 -6.44 -2.22 -5.69
N PRO A 111 -5.94 -2.93 -4.67
CA PRO A 111 -6.14 -4.37 -4.58
C PRO A 111 -7.56 -4.69 -4.09
N VAL A 112 -8.29 -5.50 -4.84
CA VAL A 112 -9.64 -5.95 -4.49
C VAL A 112 -9.64 -7.44 -4.19
N LEU A 113 -10.07 -7.82 -3.00
CA LEU A 113 -10.23 -9.22 -2.66
C LEU A 113 -11.34 -9.84 -3.54
N ALA A 114 -11.07 -11.00 -4.15
CA ALA A 114 -12.05 -11.69 -5.02
C ALA A 114 -13.19 -12.35 -4.23
N GLN A 115 -13.89 -11.57 -3.42
CA GLN A 115 -15.03 -11.93 -2.58
C GLN A 115 -16.12 -10.88 -2.72
N GLU A 116 -17.39 -11.29 -2.67
CA GLU A 116 -18.55 -10.43 -2.89
C GLU A 116 -18.58 -9.19 -1.98
N MET A 117 -18.23 -9.37 -0.71
CA MET A 117 -18.21 -8.26 0.25
C MET A 117 -17.21 -7.15 -0.11
N ALA A 118 -16.16 -7.45 -0.86
CA ALA A 118 -15.17 -6.45 -1.25
C ALA A 118 -15.73 -5.44 -2.26
N LEU A 119 -16.69 -5.84 -3.09
CA LEU A 119 -17.31 -4.95 -4.08
C LEU A 119 -18.09 -3.80 -3.42
N SER A 120 -18.69 -4.03 -2.26
CA SER A 120 -19.47 -3.01 -1.54
C SER A 120 -18.61 -1.85 -0.99
N GLY A 121 -17.31 -2.09 -0.76
CA GLY A 121 -16.39 -1.05 -0.30
C GLY A 121 -15.83 -0.15 -1.40
N ILE A 122 -15.90 -0.59 -2.66
CA ILE A 122 -15.33 0.15 -3.80
C ILE A 122 -15.98 1.54 -3.97
N PRO A 123 -17.32 1.69 -3.98
CA PRO A 123 -17.93 3.01 -4.12
C PRO A 123 -17.48 3.99 -3.05
N LEU A 124 -17.44 3.57 -1.79
CA LEU A 124 -17.01 4.42 -0.67
C LEU A 124 -15.52 4.84 -0.79
N LEU A 125 -14.67 3.96 -1.32
CA LEU A 125 -13.28 4.32 -1.60
C LEU A 125 -13.19 5.33 -2.74
N LEU A 126 -13.98 5.14 -3.81
CA LEU A 126 -14.01 6.07 -4.94
C LEU A 126 -14.51 7.44 -4.51
N ASP A 127 -15.59 7.51 -3.71
CA ASP A 127 -16.08 8.77 -3.14
C ASP A 127 -14.96 9.46 -2.32
N SER A 128 -14.18 8.72 -1.53
CA SER A 128 -13.06 9.28 -0.77
C SER A 128 -11.92 9.77 -1.67
N ILE A 129 -11.65 9.09 -2.80
CA ILE A 129 -10.66 9.52 -3.79
C ILE A 129 -11.13 10.80 -4.48
N ASP A 130 -12.41 10.87 -4.85
CA ASP A 130 -13.02 12.03 -5.49
C ASP A 130 -13.00 13.25 -4.56
N ASP A 131 -13.33 13.09 -3.28
CA ASP A 131 -13.22 14.14 -2.27
C ASP A 131 -11.79 14.69 -2.16
N ILE A 132 -10.79 13.80 -2.09
CA ILE A 132 -9.39 14.21 -2.01
C ILE A 132 -8.93 14.87 -3.30
N HIS A 133 -9.34 14.38 -4.45
CA HIS A 133 -9.04 14.98 -5.75
C HIS A 133 -9.62 16.40 -5.85
N GLU A 134 -10.83 16.62 -5.34
CA GLU A 134 -11.47 17.94 -5.37
C GLU A 134 -10.85 18.94 -4.39
N TYR A 135 -10.54 18.50 -3.14
CA TYR A 135 -10.25 19.43 -2.05
C TYR A 135 -8.77 19.48 -1.62
N ALA A 136 -7.98 18.45 -1.87
CA ALA A 136 -6.64 18.35 -1.28
C ALA A 136 -5.53 17.98 -2.28
N ASN A 137 -5.81 17.16 -3.30
CA ASN A 137 -4.82 16.66 -4.24
C ASN A 137 -5.40 16.50 -5.65
N PRO A 138 -5.53 17.59 -6.43
CA PRO A 138 -6.12 17.57 -7.78
C PRO A 138 -5.36 16.70 -8.79
N ASP A 139 -4.10 16.37 -8.52
CA ASP A 139 -3.24 15.57 -9.39
C ASP A 139 -3.32 14.07 -9.06
N LEU A 140 -4.12 13.66 -8.06
CA LEU A 140 -4.27 12.26 -7.67
C LEU A 140 -4.94 11.45 -8.78
N GLU A 141 -4.30 10.38 -9.23
CA GLU A 141 -4.85 9.49 -10.24
C GLU A 141 -5.03 8.04 -9.74
N ILE A 142 -6.03 7.34 -10.26
CA ILE A 142 -6.12 5.89 -10.09
C ILE A 142 -5.18 5.24 -11.11
N LEU A 143 -4.08 4.67 -10.64
CA LEU A 143 -3.12 3.90 -11.43
C LEU A 143 -3.74 2.65 -12.01
N GLY A 144 -4.44 1.90 -11.16
CA GLY A 144 -5.11 0.69 -11.58
C GLY A 144 -5.73 -0.11 -10.45
N VAL A 145 -6.48 -1.13 -10.86
CA VAL A 145 -7.19 -2.06 -9.97
C VAL A 145 -6.82 -3.49 -10.34
N PHE A 146 -6.58 -4.34 -9.36
CA PHE A 146 -6.36 -5.76 -9.60
C PHE A 146 -7.06 -6.63 -8.57
N ALA A 147 -7.50 -7.82 -8.99
CA ALA A 147 -8.13 -8.77 -8.09
C ALA A 147 -7.08 -9.58 -7.34
N THR A 148 -7.29 -9.84 -6.05
CA THR A 148 -6.41 -10.67 -5.23
C THR A 148 -7.16 -11.89 -4.68
N TRP A 149 -6.40 -12.94 -4.31
CA TRP A 149 -6.95 -14.18 -3.75
C TRP A 149 -7.95 -14.87 -4.67
N THR A 150 -7.71 -14.82 -5.97
CA THR A 150 -8.57 -15.48 -6.96
C THR A 150 -8.37 -16.99 -6.93
N GLU A 151 -9.47 -17.74 -7.03
CA GLU A 151 -9.47 -19.21 -7.07
C GLU A 151 -9.96 -19.69 -8.45
N LYS A 152 -9.14 -20.57 -9.07
CA LYS A 152 -9.45 -21.16 -10.37
C LYS A 152 -10.75 -21.89 -10.37
N ASN A 153 -11.71 -22.10 -10.64
CA ASN A 153 -12.94 -22.88 -10.52
C ASN A 153 -13.94 -22.34 -9.47
N ASN A 154 -13.78 -21.11 -9.06
CA ASN A 154 -14.72 -20.45 -8.19
C ASN A 154 -15.53 -19.42 -8.98
N THR A 155 -16.83 -19.70 -9.16
CA THR A 155 -17.76 -18.82 -9.89
C THR A 155 -17.81 -17.42 -9.31
N MET A 156 -17.82 -17.30 -7.98
CA MET A 156 -17.81 -16.01 -7.29
C MET A 156 -16.55 -15.19 -7.62
N SER A 157 -15.37 -15.82 -7.62
CA SER A 157 -14.15 -15.12 -8.04
C SER A 157 -14.24 -14.60 -9.47
N ALA A 158 -14.84 -15.39 -10.38
CA ALA A 158 -15.03 -14.97 -11.77
C ALA A 158 -16.02 -13.80 -11.90
N GLU A 159 -17.13 -13.83 -11.18
CA GLU A 159 -18.13 -12.75 -11.15
C GLU A 159 -17.56 -11.44 -10.60
N VAL A 160 -16.77 -11.51 -9.53
CA VAL A 160 -16.08 -10.35 -8.96
C VAL A 160 -15.09 -9.77 -9.97
N ILE A 161 -14.29 -10.61 -10.62
CA ILE A 161 -13.34 -10.16 -11.66
C ILE A 161 -14.06 -9.46 -12.81
N GLU A 162 -15.16 -10.02 -13.31
CA GLU A 162 -15.93 -9.40 -14.38
C GLU A 162 -16.55 -8.07 -13.94
N SER A 163 -17.02 -7.96 -12.69
CA SER A 163 -17.52 -6.71 -12.12
C SER A 163 -16.43 -5.63 -12.06
N ILE A 164 -15.22 -6.00 -11.62
CA ILE A 164 -14.06 -5.08 -11.57
C ILE A 164 -13.69 -4.64 -13.00
N LYS A 165 -13.61 -5.57 -13.96
CA LYS A 165 -13.32 -5.24 -15.36
C LYS A 165 -14.35 -4.31 -15.97
N ALA A 166 -15.64 -4.55 -15.70
CA ALA A 166 -16.71 -3.70 -16.20
C ALA A 166 -16.65 -2.26 -15.63
N ALA A 167 -16.32 -2.13 -14.34
CA ALA A 167 -16.22 -0.85 -13.66
C ALA A 167 -14.97 -0.07 -14.06
N PHE A 168 -13.80 -0.72 -14.11
CA PHE A 168 -12.50 -0.06 -14.26
C PHE A 168 -11.88 -0.17 -15.66
N LYS A 169 -12.44 -1.00 -16.54
CA LYS A 169 -12.05 -1.12 -17.96
C LYS A 169 -10.55 -1.26 -18.17
N ASP A 170 -9.93 -0.27 -18.80
CA ASP A 170 -8.50 -0.15 -19.11
C ASP A 170 -7.61 -0.05 -17.87
N LYS A 171 -8.17 0.38 -16.74
CA LYS A 171 -7.46 0.41 -15.44
C LYS A 171 -7.40 -0.96 -14.73
N TYR A 172 -8.01 -2.01 -15.30
CA TYR A 172 -7.87 -3.37 -14.76
C TYR A 172 -6.51 -3.98 -15.11
N LEU A 173 -5.67 -4.15 -14.11
CA LEU A 173 -4.28 -4.63 -14.30
C LEU A 173 -4.15 -6.14 -14.38
N GLY A 174 -5.06 -6.89 -13.73
CA GLY A 174 -4.99 -8.35 -13.72
C GLY A 174 -5.49 -8.97 -12.43
N SER A 175 -5.10 -10.20 -12.18
CA SER A 175 -5.48 -10.93 -10.96
C SER A 175 -4.31 -11.72 -10.39
N ILE A 176 -4.29 -11.82 -9.06
CA ILE A 176 -3.33 -12.59 -8.28
C ILE A 176 -4.05 -13.79 -7.66
N SER A 177 -3.55 -14.97 -7.95
CA SER A 177 -4.09 -16.22 -7.43
C SER A 177 -3.85 -16.38 -5.93
N LYS A 178 -4.79 -17.00 -5.23
CA LYS A 178 -4.60 -17.44 -3.85
C LYS A 178 -3.48 -18.47 -3.78
N SER A 179 -2.49 -18.25 -2.91
CA SER A 179 -1.36 -19.15 -2.79
C SER A 179 -0.84 -19.23 -1.37
N LYS A 180 -0.55 -20.45 -0.92
CA LYS A 180 0.15 -20.68 0.34
C LYS A 180 1.56 -20.10 0.32
N ALA A 181 2.20 -20.05 -0.85
CA ALA A 181 3.54 -19.48 -1.00
C ALA A 181 3.62 -18.00 -0.60
N ALA A 182 2.57 -17.21 -0.87
CA ALA A 182 2.51 -15.82 -0.42
C ALA A 182 2.46 -15.72 1.11
N GLN A 183 1.71 -16.62 1.77
CA GLN A 183 1.64 -16.66 3.22
C GLN A 183 2.99 -17.10 3.84
N ASP A 184 3.63 -18.10 3.26
CA ASP A 184 4.92 -18.61 3.74
C ASP A 184 6.03 -17.55 3.55
N SER A 185 6.11 -16.88 2.40
CA SER A 185 7.08 -15.82 2.13
C SER A 185 6.91 -14.64 3.08
N SER A 186 5.67 -14.20 3.32
CA SER A 186 5.35 -13.15 4.28
C SER A 186 5.76 -13.55 5.70
N ARG A 187 5.51 -14.83 6.09
CA ARG A 187 5.89 -15.34 7.41
C ARG A 187 7.41 -15.40 7.59
N GLU A 188 8.17 -15.61 6.53
CA GLU A 188 9.63 -15.58 6.55
C GLU A 188 10.22 -14.17 6.41
N GLY A 189 9.39 -13.17 6.06
CA GLY A 189 9.83 -11.79 5.84
C GLY A 189 10.64 -11.61 4.56
N ILE A 190 10.42 -12.48 3.57
CA ILE A 190 11.12 -12.48 2.28
C ILE A 190 10.10 -12.17 1.18
N ALA A 191 10.37 -11.18 0.36
CA ALA A 191 9.52 -10.86 -0.79
C ALA A 191 9.37 -12.07 -1.71
N LEU A 192 8.19 -12.26 -2.29
CA LEU A 192 7.87 -13.43 -3.10
C LEU A 192 8.81 -13.61 -4.30
N CYS A 193 9.28 -12.51 -4.90
CA CYS A 193 10.25 -12.52 -5.98
C CYS A 193 11.65 -13.05 -5.55
N ASN A 194 12.01 -12.85 -4.29
CA ASN A 194 13.27 -13.29 -3.69
C ASN A 194 13.14 -14.62 -2.95
N TYR A 195 11.91 -15.09 -2.73
CA TYR A 195 11.65 -16.30 -1.98
C TYR A 195 12.12 -17.53 -2.76
N LYS A 196 13.21 -18.15 -2.29
CA LYS A 196 13.80 -19.36 -2.91
C LYS A 196 12.83 -20.53 -2.79
N ILE A 197 12.30 -20.90 -3.91
CA ILE A 197 11.35 -21.98 -4.04
C ILE A 197 12.10 -23.22 -4.45
N SER A 198 11.88 -24.34 -3.77
CA SER A 198 12.42 -25.62 -4.21
C SER A 198 11.89 -25.88 -5.64
N SER A 199 12.78 -26.28 -6.54
CA SER A 199 12.60 -26.40 -8.00
C SER A 199 11.41 -27.27 -8.46
N THR A 200 10.74 -27.94 -7.55
CA THR A 200 9.62 -28.86 -7.79
C THR A 200 8.23 -28.24 -7.75
N ASN A 201 8.08 -26.96 -7.38
CA ASN A 201 6.77 -26.38 -7.17
C ASN A 201 6.39 -25.33 -8.25
N LYS A 202 5.86 -25.81 -9.39
CA LYS A 202 5.41 -25.03 -10.55
C LYS A 202 4.43 -23.89 -10.20
N TYR A 203 3.62 -24.05 -9.12
CA TYR A 203 2.62 -23.05 -8.70
C TYR A 203 3.25 -21.81 -8.02
N LYS A 204 4.45 -21.94 -7.51
CA LYS A 204 5.14 -20.87 -6.83
C LYS A 204 5.71 -19.83 -7.80
N ASN A 205 6.28 -20.29 -8.93
CA ASN A 205 6.77 -19.39 -9.98
C ASN A 205 5.62 -18.60 -10.62
N MET A 206 4.46 -19.26 -10.81
CA MET A 206 3.28 -18.63 -11.42
C MET A 206 2.79 -17.41 -10.62
N LEU A 207 2.82 -17.46 -9.29
CA LEU A 207 2.38 -16.33 -8.47
C LEU A 207 3.34 -15.13 -8.60
N ALA A 208 4.64 -15.37 -8.58
CA ALA A 208 5.64 -14.31 -8.80
C ALA A 208 5.49 -13.70 -10.20
N ASP A 209 5.17 -14.50 -11.21
CA ASP A 209 4.93 -14.02 -12.57
C ASP A 209 3.64 -13.19 -12.68
N GLU A 210 2.58 -13.55 -11.94
CA GLU A 210 1.35 -12.74 -11.85
C GLU A 210 1.65 -11.34 -11.27
N TYR A 211 2.46 -11.26 -10.21
CA TYR A 211 2.90 -9.96 -9.66
C TYR A 211 3.76 -9.19 -10.67
N ARG A 212 4.71 -9.84 -11.37
CA ARG A 212 5.54 -9.18 -12.39
C ARG A 212 4.70 -8.57 -13.50
N VAL A 213 3.70 -9.29 -14.00
CA VAL A 213 2.79 -8.76 -15.04
C VAL A 213 2.09 -7.48 -14.57
N ILE A 214 1.69 -7.41 -13.29
CA ILE A 214 1.09 -6.20 -12.74
C ILE A 214 2.15 -5.10 -12.61
N THR A 215 3.35 -5.42 -12.12
CA THR A 215 4.46 -4.47 -11.97
C THR A 215 4.87 -3.87 -13.33
N ASP A 216 5.02 -4.70 -14.36
CA ASP A 216 5.37 -4.25 -15.71
C ASP A 216 4.33 -3.23 -16.25
N LYS A 217 3.04 -3.46 -15.97
CA LYS A 217 1.98 -2.51 -16.35
C LYS A 217 2.06 -1.21 -15.57
N ILE A 218 2.38 -1.27 -14.27
CA ILE A 218 2.59 -0.09 -13.42
C ILE A 218 3.76 0.73 -13.97
N GLU A 219 4.90 0.11 -14.24
CA GLU A 219 6.08 0.78 -14.79
C GLU A 219 5.79 1.44 -16.15
N CYS A 220 5.04 0.79 -17.03
CA CYS A 220 4.66 1.39 -18.31
C CYS A 220 3.85 2.69 -18.14
N VAL A 221 3.01 2.80 -17.11
CA VAL A 221 2.23 4.02 -16.84
C VAL A 221 3.09 5.09 -16.20
N THR A 222 3.93 4.73 -15.21
CA THR A 222 4.71 5.69 -14.43
C THR A 222 5.89 6.31 -15.19
N VAL A 223 6.44 5.62 -16.20
CA VAL A 223 7.52 6.17 -17.06
C VAL A 223 7.00 7.21 -18.07
N THR A 224 5.70 7.26 -18.30
CA THR A 224 5.07 8.20 -19.25
C THR A 224 4.62 9.51 -18.60
N HIS A 225 4.73 9.64 -17.29
CA HIS A 225 4.48 10.85 -16.49
C HIS A 225 5.77 11.42 -15.92
#